data_d2608504704b1cfa079ec217754465ca
#
_entry.id   d2608504704b1cfa079ec217754465ca
#
_cell.length_a   1.000
_cell.length_b   1.000
_cell.length_c   1.000
_cell.angle_alpha   90.00
_cell.angle_beta   90.00
_cell.angle_gamma   90.00
#
_symmetry.space_group_name_H-M   'P 1'
#
loop_
_entity.id
_entity.type
_entity.pdbx_description
1 polymer ?
#
loop_
_entity_poly.entity_id
_entity_poly.type
_entity_poly.pdbx_seq_one_letter_code
_entity_poly.pdbx_strand_id
1 'polypeptide(L)'
;MIHFVGAGSGAPDLITVRGKKYLEEADVVIYAGSLVNPKLLEYTKDICTIYNSAKMTLEEVLSVMEKAEAAGKTTVRLHTGDPCIYGAIREQMDVLDEKGIAYDYCPGVSAFCGAASALNLEYTLPDVSQSVIITRMEGRTPVPSKESIQSFAAHQATMVVFLSTGMLEELSRRLIEGGYTADTPAAIVYKATWEDEKKFVCTVGTLAQTAKEHNITKTALMIIGDCVNAAHYDRSKLYDPGFTTEFREATK
;
A
#
# COMPACT_ATOMS: atom_id res chain seq x y z
N MET A 1 -20.88 1.54 16.55
CA MET A 1 -20.26 2.26 15.41
C MET A 1 -19.01 1.55 14.97
N ILE A 2 -18.80 1.33 13.66
CA ILE A 2 -17.65 0.61 13.12
C ILE A 2 -16.75 1.59 12.35
N HIS A 3 -15.45 1.59 12.63
CA HIS A 3 -14.44 2.39 11.95
C HIS A 3 -13.48 1.50 11.15
N PHE A 4 -13.48 1.62 9.82
CA PHE A 4 -12.42 1.03 9.00
C PHE A 4 -11.22 1.96 9.02
N VAL A 5 -10.08 1.48 9.52
CA VAL A 5 -8.90 2.32 9.80
C VAL A 5 -7.68 1.77 9.09
N GLY A 6 -6.99 2.63 8.35
CA GLY A 6 -5.66 2.34 7.81
C GLY A 6 -4.59 2.45 8.89
N ALA A 7 -3.84 1.37 9.08
CA ALA A 7 -2.77 1.26 10.09
C ALA A 7 -1.47 1.98 9.72
N GLY A 8 -1.38 2.49 8.49
CA GLY A 8 -0.11 3.00 7.96
C GLY A 8 0.78 1.91 7.39
N SER A 9 1.91 2.32 6.83
CA SER A 9 2.84 1.45 6.08
C SER A 9 3.67 0.50 6.94
N GLY A 10 3.76 0.73 8.26
CA GLY A 10 4.53 -0.13 9.16
C GLY A 10 4.91 0.51 10.48
N ALA A 11 5.56 1.68 10.48
CA ALA A 11 5.89 2.41 11.70
C ALA A 11 4.62 2.86 12.43
N PRO A 12 4.53 2.67 13.76
CA PRO A 12 3.33 3.03 14.52
C PRO A 12 2.97 4.51 14.47
N ASP A 13 3.94 5.39 14.34
CA ASP A 13 3.77 6.85 14.23
C ASP A 13 3.28 7.33 12.86
N LEU A 14 3.21 6.43 11.88
CA LEU A 14 2.59 6.68 10.57
C LEU A 14 1.09 6.35 10.52
N ILE A 15 0.50 5.95 11.62
CA ILE A 15 -0.96 5.99 11.75
C ILE A 15 -1.42 7.45 11.75
N THR A 16 -2.59 7.72 11.15
CA THR A 16 -3.14 9.07 11.23
C THR A 16 -3.57 9.40 12.66
N VAL A 17 -3.55 10.69 13.01
CA VAL A 17 -4.04 11.16 14.32
C VAL A 17 -5.48 10.69 14.60
N ARG A 18 -6.33 10.66 13.56
CA ARG A 18 -7.70 10.14 13.67
C ARG A 18 -7.73 8.64 13.91
N GLY A 19 -6.92 7.87 13.18
CA GLY A 19 -6.83 6.42 13.35
C GLY A 19 -6.35 6.03 14.74
N LYS A 20 -5.36 6.74 15.29
CA LYS A 20 -4.90 6.56 16.67
C LYS A 20 -6.02 6.84 17.67
N LYS A 21 -6.74 7.96 17.52
CA LYS A 21 -7.87 8.29 18.40
C LYS A 21 -8.95 7.20 18.38
N TYR A 22 -9.27 6.64 17.21
CA TYR A 22 -10.21 5.53 17.13
C TYR A 22 -9.72 4.29 17.87
N LEU A 23 -8.42 3.97 17.81
CA LEU A 23 -7.85 2.86 18.60
C LEU A 23 -7.95 3.12 20.11
N GLU A 24 -7.65 4.33 20.56
CA GLU A 24 -7.73 4.74 21.98
C GLU A 24 -9.19 4.67 22.52
N GLU A 25 -10.18 4.87 21.66
CA GLU A 25 -11.60 4.84 22.03
C GLU A 25 -12.26 3.46 21.81
N ALA A 26 -11.59 2.54 21.10
CA ALA A 26 -12.16 1.25 20.72
C ALA A 26 -12.49 0.34 21.90
N ASP A 27 -13.65 -0.33 21.83
CA ASP A 27 -14.03 -1.44 22.71
C ASP A 27 -13.68 -2.80 22.08
N VAL A 28 -13.63 -2.84 20.74
CA VAL A 28 -13.29 -4.00 19.94
C VAL A 28 -12.33 -3.58 18.83
N VAL A 29 -11.23 -4.32 18.65
CA VAL A 29 -10.33 -4.17 17.50
C VAL A 29 -10.24 -5.48 16.74
N ILE A 30 -10.45 -5.43 15.43
CA ILE A 30 -10.23 -6.57 14.52
C ILE A 30 -9.11 -6.16 13.55
N TYR A 31 -7.91 -6.69 13.72
CA TYR A 31 -6.75 -6.30 12.90
C TYR A 31 -6.36 -7.34 11.85
N ALA A 32 -5.74 -6.89 10.75
CA ALA A 32 -5.43 -7.71 9.57
C ALA A 32 -4.12 -8.53 9.72
N GLY A 33 -3.95 -9.20 10.86
CA GLY A 33 -2.87 -10.17 11.06
C GLY A 33 -1.46 -9.57 11.05
N SER A 34 -0.50 -10.35 10.56
CA SER A 34 0.94 -10.04 10.62
C SER A 34 1.40 -8.86 9.76
N LEU A 35 0.50 -8.27 8.97
CA LEU A 35 0.80 -7.08 8.16
C LEU A 35 0.52 -5.77 8.92
N VAL A 36 -0.12 -5.84 10.07
CA VAL A 36 -0.33 -4.70 10.97
C VAL A 36 0.70 -4.76 12.09
N ASN A 37 1.40 -3.65 12.35
CA ASN A 37 2.38 -3.60 13.42
C ASN A 37 1.68 -3.78 14.78
N PRO A 38 2.04 -4.80 15.58
CA PRO A 38 1.39 -5.08 16.86
C PRO A 38 1.54 -3.95 17.88
N LYS A 39 2.56 -3.08 17.77
CA LYS A 39 2.72 -1.90 18.63
C LYS A 39 1.53 -0.92 18.52
N LEU A 40 0.76 -0.95 17.43
CA LEU A 40 -0.47 -0.15 17.32
C LEU A 40 -1.55 -0.60 18.31
N LEU A 41 -1.55 -1.87 18.69
CA LEU A 41 -2.51 -2.41 19.67
C LEU A 41 -2.25 -1.89 21.09
N GLU A 42 -1.07 -1.35 21.36
CA GLU A 42 -0.73 -0.70 22.64
C GLU A 42 -1.48 0.64 22.84
N TYR A 43 -2.04 1.21 21.77
CA TYR A 43 -2.91 2.40 21.88
C TYR A 43 -4.32 2.08 22.37
N THR A 44 -4.72 0.81 22.41
CA THR A 44 -6.07 0.43 22.86
C THR A 44 -6.21 0.46 24.38
N LYS A 45 -7.46 0.57 24.86
CA LYS A 45 -7.78 0.42 26.29
C LYS A 45 -7.41 -1.00 26.79
N ASP A 46 -7.05 -1.14 28.06
CA ASP A 46 -6.79 -2.44 28.68
C ASP A 46 -7.97 -3.43 28.59
N ILE A 47 -9.20 -2.90 28.57
CA ILE A 47 -10.44 -3.68 28.46
C ILE A 47 -10.87 -3.96 27.00
N CYS A 48 -10.10 -3.50 26.01
CA CYS A 48 -10.41 -3.68 24.59
C CYS A 48 -10.29 -5.16 24.20
N THR A 49 -11.30 -5.67 23.50
CA THR A 49 -11.25 -7.04 22.97
C THR A 49 -10.60 -7.03 21.58
N ILE A 50 -9.52 -7.80 21.42
CA ILE A 50 -8.71 -7.80 20.20
C ILE A 50 -8.85 -9.13 19.45
N TYR A 51 -9.17 -9.05 18.15
CA TYR A 51 -9.28 -10.19 17.24
C TYR A 51 -8.28 -10.09 16.10
N ASN A 52 -7.68 -11.23 15.73
CA ASN A 52 -6.80 -11.36 14.58
C ASN A 52 -7.55 -11.99 13.41
N SER A 53 -7.93 -11.19 12.40
CA SER A 53 -8.71 -11.67 11.25
C SER A 53 -7.95 -12.58 10.29
N ALA A 54 -6.64 -12.74 10.42
CA ALA A 54 -5.92 -13.76 9.65
C ALA A 54 -6.36 -15.21 9.98
N LYS A 55 -7.10 -15.39 11.06
CA LYS A 55 -7.63 -16.69 11.54
C LYS A 55 -9.15 -16.75 11.46
N MET A 56 -9.80 -15.81 10.79
CA MET A 56 -11.26 -15.66 10.76
C MET A 56 -11.76 -15.68 9.31
N THR A 57 -12.98 -16.16 9.13
CA THR A 57 -13.73 -15.98 7.89
C THR A 57 -14.41 -14.61 7.85
N LEU A 58 -14.98 -14.23 6.69
CA LEU A 58 -15.75 -13.00 6.56
C LEU A 58 -16.95 -12.99 7.53
N GLU A 59 -17.67 -14.09 7.61
CA GLU A 59 -18.84 -14.24 8.48
C GLU A 59 -18.49 -14.12 9.96
N GLU A 60 -17.33 -14.64 10.37
CA GLU A 60 -16.84 -14.50 11.74
C GLU A 60 -16.47 -13.06 12.07
N VAL A 61 -15.80 -12.34 11.15
CA VAL A 61 -15.49 -10.91 11.29
C VAL A 61 -16.77 -10.10 11.43
N LEU A 62 -17.74 -10.31 10.53
CA LEU A 62 -19.05 -9.63 10.56
C LEU A 62 -19.83 -9.95 11.84
N SER A 63 -19.85 -11.21 12.28
CA SER A 63 -20.50 -11.62 13.53
C SER A 63 -19.93 -10.87 14.75
N VAL A 64 -18.61 -10.62 14.79
CA VAL A 64 -18.00 -9.81 15.86
C VAL A 64 -18.47 -8.37 15.80
N MET A 65 -18.47 -7.76 14.59
CA MET A 65 -18.94 -6.39 14.38
C MET A 65 -20.41 -6.21 14.81
N GLU A 66 -21.28 -7.12 14.37
CA GLU A 66 -22.72 -7.10 14.70
C GLU A 66 -22.99 -7.22 16.20
N LYS A 67 -22.29 -8.15 16.87
CA LYS A 67 -22.44 -8.31 18.32
C LYS A 67 -21.93 -7.10 19.10
N ALA A 68 -20.84 -6.49 18.64
CA ALA A 68 -20.32 -5.27 19.22
C ALA A 68 -21.31 -4.11 19.06
N GLU A 69 -21.84 -3.93 17.85
CA GLU A 69 -22.83 -2.88 17.55
C GLU A 69 -24.11 -3.04 18.37
N ALA A 70 -24.65 -4.27 18.45
CA ALA A 70 -25.82 -4.58 19.27
C ALA A 70 -25.61 -4.31 20.77
N ALA A 71 -24.35 -4.36 21.23
CA ALA A 71 -23.95 -4.04 22.59
C ALA A 71 -23.60 -2.54 22.78
N GLY A 72 -23.80 -1.69 21.78
CA GLY A 72 -23.46 -0.26 21.81
C GLY A 72 -21.95 0.02 21.88
N LYS A 73 -21.12 -0.92 21.43
CA LYS A 73 -19.66 -0.82 21.47
C LYS A 73 -19.10 -0.23 20.18
N THR A 74 -17.95 0.44 20.30
CA THR A 74 -17.18 0.95 19.17
C THR A 74 -16.20 -0.11 18.68
N THR A 75 -16.24 -0.42 17.37
CA THR A 75 -15.35 -1.40 16.73
C THR A 75 -14.39 -0.69 15.78
N VAL A 76 -13.11 -1.00 15.85
CA VAL A 76 -12.09 -0.63 14.85
C VAL A 76 -11.72 -1.85 14.03
N ARG A 77 -11.92 -1.75 12.71
CA ARG A 77 -11.42 -2.70 11.71
C ARG A 77 -10.09 -2.17 11.17
N LEU A 78 -8.96 -2.66 11.70
CA LEU A 78 -7.62 -2.13 11.43
C LEU A 78 -6.96 -2.89 10.27
N HIS A 79 -6.66 -2.19 9.19
CA HIS A 79 -6.06 -2.71 7.95
C HIS A 79 -4.65 -2.19 7.74
N THR A 80 -3.79 -3.00 7.11
CA THR A 80 -2.45 -2.59 6.68
C THR A 80 -2.51 -1.44 5.67
N GLY A 81 -1.60 -0.49 5.78
CA GLY A 81 -1.49 0.63 4.86
C GLY A 81 -2.75 1.48 4.82
N ASP A 82 -3.35 1.55 3.65
CA ASP A 82 -4.69 2.10 3.42
C ASP A 82 -5.60 0.99 2.88
N PRO A 83 -6.76 0.73 3.47
CA PRO A 83 -7.65 -0.34 3.05
C PRO A 83 -8.27 -0.17 1.65
N CYS A 84 -8.18 1.02 1.01
CA CYS A 84 -8.63 1.19 -0.37
C CYS A 84 -7.79 0.40 -1.39
N ILE A 85 -6.58 -0.04 -1.00
CA ILE A 85 -5.69 -0.82 -1.86
C ILE A 85 -5.62 -2.25 -1.35
N TYR A 86 -6.34 -3.17 -2.01
CA TYR A 86 -6.38 -4.62 -1.70
C TYR A 86 -6.84 -4.97 -0.28
N GLY A 87 -7.63 -4.09 0.36
CA GLY A 87 -8.07 -4.25 1.74
C GLY A 87 -9.25 -5.20 1.93
N ALA A 88 -9.92 -5.66 0.86
CA ALA A 88 -11.11 -6.51 0.93
C ALA A 88 -12.19 -5.96 1.91
N ILE A 89 -12.41 -4.65 1.87
CA ILE A 89 -13.37 -3.98 2.77
C ILE A 89 -14.76 -3.84 2.16
N ARG A 90 -14.87 -3.82 0.81
CA ARG A 90 -16.16 -3.55 0.16
C ARG A 90 -17.19 -4.62 0.51
N GLU A 91 -16.83 -5.89 0.49
CA GLU A 91 -17.72 -6.99 0.86
C GLU A 91 -18.19 -6.92 2.32
N GLN A 92 -17.35 -6.37 3.22
CA GLN A 92 -17.75 -6.12 4.62
C GLN A 92 -18.75 -4.97 4.70
N MET A 93 -18.48 -3.87 3.99
CA MET A 93 -19.36 -2.69 3.94
C MET A 93 -20.72 -3.03 3.33
N ASP A 94 -20.78 -3.83 2.26
CA ASP A 94 -22.03 -4.25 1.63
C ASP A 94 -22.96 -4.96 2.63
N VAL A 95 -22.44 -5.87 3.44
CA VAL A 95 -23.23 -6.56 4.47
C VAL A 95 -23.66 -5.60 5.58
N LEU A 96 -22.82 -4.63 5.97
CA LEU A 96 -23.18 -3.62 6.95
C LEU A 96 -24.30 -2.69 6.42
N ASP A 97 -24.21 -2.30 5.14
CA ASP A 97 -25.25 -1.52 4.45
C ASP A 97 -26.59 -2.27 4.44
N GLU A 98 -26.60 -3.57 4.08
CA GLU A 98 -27.80 -4.42 4.09
C GLU A 98 -28.45 -4.53 5.47
N LYS A 99 -27.62 -4.48 6.52
CA LYS A 99 -28.09 -4.55 7.93
C LYS A 99 -28.39 -3.20 8.55
N GLY A 100 -28.17 -2.10 7.84
CA GLY A 100 -28.37 -0.75 8.34
C GLY A 100 -27.39 -0.38 9.48
N ILE A 101 -26.20 -1.00 9.51
CA ILE A 101 -25.17 -0.74 10.52
C ILE A 101 -24.26 0.38 10.01
N ALA A 102 -24.18 1.46 10.79
CA ALA A 102 -23.37 2.62 10.43
C ALA A 102 -21.85 2.34 10.58
N TYR A 103 -21.10 2.81 9.61
CA TYR A 103 -19.64 2.76 9.63
C TYR A 103 -19.03 4.02 9.01
N ASP A 104 -17.76 4.26 9.27
CA ASP A 104 -16.96 5.24 8.56
C ASP A 104 -15.60 4.66 8.14
N TYR A 105 -14.86 5.47 7.39
CA TYR A 105 -13.56 5.10 6.87
C TYR A 105 -12.51 6.17 7.18
N CYS A 106 -11.45 5.77 7.87
CA CYS A 106 -10.30 6.60 8.17
C CYS A 106 -9.10 6.15 7.30
N PRO A 107 -8.64 6.97 6.34
CA PRO A 107 -7.53 6.62 5.48
C PRO A 107 -6.23 6.44 6.25
N GLY A 108 -5.30 5.70 5.67
CA GLY A 108 -3.95 5.47 6.20
C GLY A 108 -2.86 5.79 5.20
N VAL A 109 -1.61 5.81 5.65
CA VAL A 109 -0.45 5.92 4.76
C VAL A 109 -0.24 4.56 4.07
N SER A 110 -0.54 4.49 2.79
CA SER A 110 -0.40 3.24 2.02
C SER A 110 1.06 2.77 1.93
N ALA A 111 1.25 1.47 1.79
CA ALA A 111 2.58 0.86 1.69
C ALA A 111 3.40 1.40 0.50
N PHE A 112 2.77 1.83 -0.61
CA PHE A 112 3.51 2.42 -1.72
C PHE A 112 4.09 3.80 -1.36
N CYS A 113 3.42 4.60 -0.52
CA CYS A 113 3.99 5.84 0.01
C CYS A 113 5.17 5.55 0.94
N GLY A 114 5.06 4.52 1.80
CA GLY A 114 6.16 4.08 2.65
C GLY A 114 7.36 3.58 1.83
N ALA A 115 7.13 2.88 0.72
CA ALA A 115 8.20 2.41 -0.15
C ALA A 115 8.92 3.59 -0.87
N ALA A 116 8.19 4.61 -1.30
CA ALA A 116 8.79 5.83 -1.83
C ALA A 116 9.65 6.55 -0.77
N SER A 117 9.13 6.68 0.45
CA SER A 117 9.86 7.27 1.58
C SER A 117 11.15 6.51 1.88
N ALA A 118 11.11 5.18 1.92
CA ALA A 118 12.30 4.35 2.13
C ALA A 118 13.40 4.62 1.11
N LEU A 119 13.06 4.94 -0.14
CA LEU A 119 13.98 5.20 -1.23
C LEU A 119 14.29 6.70 -1.43
N ASN A 120 13.66 7.60 -0.68
CA ASN A 120 13.65 9.05 -0.94
C ASN A 120 13.24 9.38 -2.38
N LEU A 121 12.18 8.75 -2.86
CA LEU A 121 11.77 8.73 -4.25
C LEU A 121 10.50 9.56 -4.47
N GLU A 122 10.46 10.32 -5.55
CA GLU A 122 9.24 10.84 -6.15
C GLU A 122 8.87 9.99 -7.37
N TYR A 123 7.66 9.44 -7.38
CA TYR A 123 7.17 8.59 -8.49
C TYR A 123 6.91 9.35 -9.79
N THR A 124 6.63 10.65 -9.68
CA THR A 124 6.09 11.49 -10.77
C THR A 124 7.05 12.59 -11.19
N LEU A 125 8.29 12.20 -11.48
CA LEU A 125 9.33 13.14 -11.93
C LEU A 125 8.99 13.72 -13.32
N PRO A 126 9.08 15.06 -13.51
CA PRO A 126 8.91 15.69 -14.82
C PRO A 126 9.84 15.10 -15.87
N ASP A 127 9.32 14.86 -17.07
CA ASP A 127 9.99 14.23 -18.22
C ASP A 127 10.48 12.77 -18.02
N VAL A 128 10.16 12.17 -16.87
CA VAL A 128 10.48 10.75 -16.59
C VAL A 128 9.20 9.92 -16.57
N SER A 129 8.28 10.22 -15.67
CA SER A 129 6.96 9.60 -15.59
C SER A 129 6.02 10.53 -14.84
N GLN A 130 4.81 10.70 -15.36
CA GLN A 130 3.74 11.49 -14.70
C GLN A 130 2.57 10.61 -14.26
N SER A 131 2.74 9.29 -14.33
CA SER A 131 1.72 8.32 -13.97
C SER A 131 2.28 7.25 -13.05
N VAL A 132 1.46 6.78 -12.12
CA VAL A 132 1.79 5.66 -11.23
C VAL A 132 0.74 4.57 -11.42
N ILE A 133 1.17 3.40 -11.87
CA ILE A 133 0.32 2.23 -12.02
C ILE A 133 0.49 1.34 -10.79
N ILE A 134 -0.52 1.27 -9.96
CA ILE A 134 -0.57 0.37 -8.81
C ILE A 134 -1.27 -0.91 -9.25
N THR A 135 -0.58 -2.04 -9.18
CA THR A 135 -1.10 -3.32 -9.66
C THR A 135 -0.54 -4.51 -8.87
N ARG A 136 -0.94 -5.70 -9.27
CA ARG A 136 -0.40 -6.97 -8.77
C ARG A 136 -0.34 -8.01 -9.88
N MET A 137 0.47 -9.04 -9.70
CA MET A 137 0.39 -10.24 -10.54
C MET A 137 -0.92 -10.98 -10.29
N GLU A 138 -1.43 -11.61 -11.32
CA GLU A 138 -2.39 -12.70 -11.13
C GLU A 138 -1.68 -13.88 -10.45
N GLY A 139 -2.36 -14.52 -9.53
CA GLY A 139 -1.88 -15.67 -8.80
C GLY A 139 -3.02 -16.61 -8.52
N ARG A 140 -3.29 -16.90 -7.26
CA ARG A 140 -4.47 -17.69 -6.85
C ARG A 140 -5.80 -16.99 -7.18
N THR A 141 -5.78 -15.67 -7.27
CA THR A 141 -6.93 -14.86 -7.67
C THR A 141 -6.66 -14.21 -9.03
N PRO A 142 -7.64 -14.17 -9.94
CA PRO A 142 -7.46 -13.62 -11.28
C PRO A 142 -7.28 -12.11 -11.26
N VAL A 143 -6.73 -11.59 -12.35
CA VAL A 143 -6.71 -10.17 -12.72
C VAL A 143 -7.38 -10.06 -14.08
N PRO A 144 -8.18 -9.02 -14.37
CA PRO A 144 -8.74 -8.82 -15.70
C PRO A 144 -7.65 -8.82 -16.77
N SER A 145 -7.86 -9.47 -17.91
CA SER A 145 -6.84 -9.63 -18.95
C SER A 145 -6.26 -8.32 -19.46
N LYS A 146 -7.10 -7.28 -19.55
CA LYS A 146 -6.69 -5.92 -19.93
C LYS A 146 -5.78 -5.22 -18.87
N GLU A 147 -5.75 -5.75 -17.65
CA GLU A 147 -4.96 -5.24 -16.52
C GLU A 147 -3.76 -6.18 -16.23
N SER A 148 -3.34 -6.98 -17.21
CA SER A 148 -2.14 -7.81 -17.11
C SER A 148 -0.89 -6.95 -16.95
N ILE A 149 0.15 -7.51 -16.35
CA ILE A 149 1.47 -6.84 -16.24
C ILE A 149 1.98 -6.39 -17.62
N GLN A 150 1.83 -7.22 -18.65
CA GLN A 150 2.24 -6.88 -20.03
C GLN A 150 1.48 -5.67 -20.55
N SER A 151 0.16 -5.61 -20.33
CA SER A 151 -0.68 -4.48 -20.78
C SER A 151 -0.26 -3.18 -20.12
N PHE A 152 0.01 -3.19 -18.84
CA PHE A 152 0.45 -2.01 -18.09
C PHE A 152 1.91 -1.63 -18.42
N ALA A 153 2.78 -2.61 -18.62
CA ALA A 153 4.19 -2.39 -18.97
C ALA A 153 4.36 -1.67 -20.31
N ALA A 154 3.39 -1.81 -21.23
CA ALA A 154 3.40 -1.11 -22.53
C ALA A 154 3.37 0.43 -22.38
N HIS A 155 2.92 0.96 -21.26
CA HIS A 155 2.93 2.40 -20.97
C HIS A 155 4.30 2.91 -20.52
N GLN A 156 5.21 2.04 -20.07
CA GLN A 156 6.53 2.39 -19.52
C GLN A 156 6.48 3.46 -18.42
N ALA A 157 5.36 3.57 -17.74
CA ALA A 157 5.14 4.48 -16.63
C ALA A 157 5.75 3.92 -15.33
N THR A 158 5.82 4.70 -14.28
CA THR A 158 6.16 4.16 -12.94
C THR A 158 5.13 3.11 -12.55
N MET A 159 5.58 1.90 -12.19
CA MET A 159 4.72 0.84 -11.67
C MET A 159 5.08 0.47 -10.23
N VAL A 160 4.06 0.25 -9.39
CA VAL A 160 4.21 -0.29 -8.04
C VAL A 160 3.42 -1.59 -7.96
N VAL A 161 4.16 -2.70 -7.79
CA VAL A 161 3.58 -4.05 -7.85
C VAL A 161 3.46 -4.63 -6.45
N PHE A 162 2.22 -4.86 -6.04
CA PHE A 162 1.83 -5.45 -4.76
C PHE A 162 1.73 -6.98 -4.83
N LEU A 163 1.74 -7.66 -3.68
CA LEU A 163 1.35 -9.07 -3.50
C LEU A 163 2.05 -10.08 -4.44
N SER A 164 3.21 -9.74 -4.98
CA SER A 164 3.84 -10.48 -6.07
C SER A 164 5.26 -10.98 -5.77
N THR A 165 5.73 -10.83 -4.53
CA THR A 165 7.11 -11.17 -4.12
C THR A 165 7.50 -12.63 -4.42
N GLY A 166 6.56 -13.56 -4.39
CA GLY A 166 6.79 -14.97 -4.72
C GLY A 166 6.84 -15.30 -6.22
N MET A 167 6.71 -14.30 -7.13
CA MET A 167 6.56 -14.49 -8.57
C MET A 167 7.51 -13.60 -9.38
N LEU A 168 8.69 -13.25 -8.84
CA LEU A 168 9.55 -12.22 -9.42
C LEU A 168 10.19 -12.61 -10.76
N GLU A 169 10.48 -13.90 -10.98
CA GLU A 169 10.97 -14.36 -12.29
C GLU A 169 9.91 -14.14 -13.38
N GLU A 170 8.67 -14.53 -13.08
CA GLU A 170 7.54 -14.34 -13.98
C GLU A 170 7.18 -12.85 -14.14
N LEU A 171 7.24 -12.07 -13.07
CA LEU A 171 7.03 -10.62 -13.11
C LEU A 171 8.04 -9.96 -14.07
N SER A 172 9.33 -10.27 -13.90
CA SER A 172 10.41 -9.76 -14.75
C SER A 172 10.17 -10.10 -16.23
N ARG A 173 9.85 -11.36 -16.53
CA ARG A 173 9.53 -11.81 -17.89
C ARG A 173 8.37 -11.01 -18.49
N ARG A 174 7.26 -10.87 -17.76
CA ARG A 174 6.06 -10.15 -18.24
C ARG A 174 6.31 -8.64 -18.42
N LEU A 175 7.11 -8.02 -17.57
CA LEU A 175 7.51 -6.62 -17.72
C LEU A 175 8.30 -6.41 -19.02
N ILE A 176 9.25 -7.30 -19.32
CA ILE A 176 10.06 -7.24 -20.54
C ILE A 176 9.19 -7.50 -21.77
N GLU A 177 8.32 -8.49 -21.76
CA GLU A 177 7.37 -8.76 -22.84
C GLU A 177 6.43 -7.58 -23.11
N GLY A 178 6.11 -6.80 -22.08
CA GLY A 178 5.22 -5.65 -22.17
C GLY A 178 5.91 -4.35 -22.63
N GLY A 179 7.26 -4.30 -22.66
CA GLY A 179 7.96 -3.14 -23.23
C GLY A 179 9.09 -2.55 -22.38
N TYR A 180 9.25 -2.95 -21.11
CA TYR A 180 10.45 -2.59 -20.37
C TYR A 180 11.67 -3.37 -20.87
N THR A 181 12.86 -2.89 -20.58
CA THR A 181 14.11 -3.62 -20.86
C THR A 181 14.58 -4.36 -19.60
N ALA A 182 15.47 -5.32 -19.76
CA ALA A 182 16.10 -5.98 -18.62
C ALA A 182 16.90 -5.00 -17.74
N ASP A 183 17.40 -3.91 -18.33
CA ASP A 183 18.18 -2.86 -17.64
C ASP A 183 17.30 -1.76 -17.03
N THR A 184 16.00 -1.77 -17.28
CA THR A 184 15.08 -0.79 -16.67
C THR A 184 15.25 -0.80 -15.15
N PRO A 185 15.46 0.37 -14.50
CA PRO A 185 15.62 0.47 -13.06
C PRO A 185 14.43 -0.11 -12.32
N ALA A 186 14.72 -0.80 -11.22
CA ALA A 186 13.74 -1.36 -10.32
C ALA A 186 14.22 -1.30 -8.87
N ALA A 187 13.31 -1.39 -7.93
CA ALA A 187 13.64 -1.53 -6.52
C ALA A 187 12.72 -2.54 -5.83
N ILE A 188 13.27 -3.21 -4.83
CA ILE A 188 12.52 -4.06 -3.89
C ILE A 188 12.56 -3.39 -2.53
N VAL A 189 11.39 -3.09 -1.95
CA VAL A 189 11.28 -2.55 -0.59
C VAL A 189 10.53 -3.55 0.28
N TYR A 190 11.25 -4.19 1.17
CA TYR A 190 10.73 -5.14 2.14
C TYR A 190 10.33 -4.41 3.40
N LYS A 191 9.07 -4.60 3.85
CA LYS A 191 8.56 -4.04 5.09
C LYS A 191 8.85 -2.53 5.24
N ALA A 192 8.47 -1.75 4.25
CA ALA A 192 8.66 -0.29 4.28
C ALA A 192 8.21 0.31 5.61
N THR A 193 9.07 1.14 6.21
CA THR A 193 8.90 1.84 7.49
C THR A 193 8.88 0.96 8.76
N TRP A 194 9.02 -0.36 8.65
CA TRP A 194 9.21 -1.22 9.80
C TRP A 194 10.66 -1.14 10.33
N GLU A 195 10.89 -1.59 11.56
CA GLU A 195 12.24 -1.64 12.16
C GLU A 195 13.23 -2.53 11.38
N ASP A 196 12.72 -3.57 10.72
CA ASP A 196 13.48 -4.50 9.89
C ASP A 196 13.32 -4.21 8.38
N GLU A 197 13.04 -2.94 8.02
CA GLU A 197 13.00 -2.48 6.63
C GLU A 197 14.28 -2.84 5.88
N LYS A 198 14.13 -3.31 4.64
CA LYS A 198 15.24 -3.48 3.70
C LYS A 198 14.85 -2.92 2.34
N LYS A 199 15.81 -2.31 1.65
CA LYS A 199 15.63 -1.77 0.32
C LYS A 199 16.80 -2.12 -0.59
N PHE A 200 16.49 -2.47 -1.82
CA PHE A 200 17.48 -2.88 -2.81
C PHE A 200 17.13 -2.25 -4.15
N VAL A 201 18.05 -1.44 -4.68
CA VAL A 201 17.96 -0.95 -6.07
C VAL A 201 18.57 -2.01 -6.96
N CYS A 202 17.88 -2.35 -8.03
CA CYS A 202 18.25 -3.39 -8.99
C CYS A 202 17.70 -3.02 -10.38
N THR A 203 17.58 -3.98 -11.27
CA THR A 203 16.92 -3.82 -12.57
C THR A 203 15.80 -4.83 -12.72
N VAL A 204 14.92 -4.62 -13.71
CA VAL A 204 13.88 -5.59 -14.05
C VAL A 204 14.44 -6.98 -14.26
N GLY A 205 15.59 -7.10 -14.95
CA GLY A 205 16.23 -8.39 -15.20
C GLY A 205 16.84 -9.06 -13.98
N THR A 206 17.11 -8.31 -12.90
CA THR A 206 17.77 -8.84 -11.70
C THR A 206 16.85 -8.93 -10.48
N LEU A 207 15.55 -8.59 -10.61
CA LEU A 207 14.57 -8.62 -9.51
C LEU A 207 14.58 -9.94 -8.73
N ALA A 208 14.45 -11.07 -9.43
CA ALA A 208 14.37 -12.39 -8.80
C ALA A 208 15.67 -12.79 -8.10
N GLN A 209 16.82 -12.51 -8.73
CA GLN A 209 18.14 -12.77 -8.15
C GLN A 209 18.34 -11.93 -6.89
N THR A 210 18.06 -10.63 -6.95
CA THR A 210 18.19 -9.72 -5.80
C THR A 210 17.35 -10.18 -4.61
N ALA A 211 16.10 -10.56 -4.85
CA ALA A 211 15.24 -11.07 -3.78
C ALA A 211 15.76 -12.37 -3.16
N LYS A 212 16.29 -13.28 -3.99
CA LYS A 212 16.87 -14.55 -3.54
C LYS A 212 18.12 -14.33 -2.69
N GLU A 213 19.05 -13.48 -3.12
CA GLU A 213 20.30 -13.16 -2.41
C GLU A 213 20.02 -12.56 -1.01
N HIS A 214 18.94 -11.82 -0.88
CA HIS A 214 18.55 -11.17 0.37
C HIS A 214 17.45 -11.90 1.16
N ASN A 215 17.06 -13.10 0.73
CA ASN A 215 16.02 -13.93 1.35
C ASN A 215 14.66 -13.21 1.47
N ILE A 216 14.29 -12.42 0.46
CA ILE A 216 13.00 -11.72 0.39
C ILE A 216 11.99 -12.61 -0.33
N THR A 217 11.05 -13.19 0.41
CA THR A 217 10.05 -14.14 -0.12
C THR A 217 8.62 -13.65 0.00
N LYS A 218 8.37 -12.61 0.79
CA LYS A 218 7.05 -12.02 1.04
C LYS A 218 7.17 -10.59 1.55
N THR A 219 6.05 -9.89 1.66
CA THR A 219 5.93 -8.57 2.33
C THR A 219 6.86 -7.51 1.73
N ALA A 220 7.04 -7.54 0.41
CA ALA A 220 7.80 -6.53 -0.31
C ALA A 220 6.97 -5.93 -1.44
N LEU A 221 7.27 -4.68 -1.77
CA LEU A 221 6.80 -3.97 -2.96
C LEU A 221 7.92 -3.90 -3.97
N MET A 222 7.57 -4.09 -5.24
CA MET A 222 8.45 -3.84 -6.37
C MET A 222 8.07 -2.51 -7.01
N ILE A 223 9.05 -1.63 -7.17
CA ILE A 223 8.92 -0.35 -7.86
C ILE A 223 9.69 -0.47 -9.16
N ILE A 224 9.04 -0.17 -10.27
CA ILE A 224 9.57 -0.35 -11.62
C ILE A 224 9.53 0.98 -12.35
N GLY A 225 10.60 1.32 -13.04
CA GLY A 225 10.66 2.48 -13.93
C GLY A 225 11.82 3.41 -13.62
N ASP A 226 12.05 4.33 -14.55
CA ASP A 226 13.21 5.23 -14.52
C ASP A 226 13.24 6.18 -13.31
N CYS A 227 12.09 6.39 -12.65
CA CYS A 227 12.03 7.16 -11.40
C CYS A 227 12.93 6.59 -10.29
N VAL A 228 13.25 5.28 -10.31
CA VAL A 228 14.08 4.61 -9.28
C VAL A 228 15.53 5.09 -9.32
N ASN A 229 16.04 5.47 -10.49
CA ASN A 229 17.42 5.91 -10.65
C ASN A 229 17.54 7.02 -11.71
N ALA A 230 16.66 8.04 -11.61
CA ALA A 230 16.66 9.16 -12.54
C ALA A 230 17.89 10.04 -12.31
N ALA A 231 18.87 9.96 -13.21
CA ALA A 231 20.04 10.85 -13.21
C ALA A 231 19.70 12.26 -13.73
N HIS A 232 18.68 12.36 -14.57
CA HIS A 232 18.21 13.60 -15.18
C HIS A 232 16.68 13.62 -15.20
N TYR A 233 16.12 14.76 -14.89
CA TYR A 233 14.69 15.05 -14.98
C TYR A 233 14.50 16.56 -15.12
N ASP A 234 13.38 16.97 -15.68
CA ASP A 234 13.07 18.39 -15.86
C ASP A 234 12.72 19.05 -14.52
N ARG A 235 13.07 20.32 -14.42
CA ARG A 235 12.64 21.13 -13.27
C ARG A 235 11.13 21.34 -13.30
N SER A 236 10.49 21.15 -12.14
CA SER A 236 9.07 21.48 -11.99
C SER A 236 8.81 22.94 -12.36
N LYS A 237 7.84 23.19 -13.25
CA LYS A 237 7.40 24.54 -13.61
C LYS A 237 6.93 25.36 -12.43
N LEU A 238 6.46 24.74 -11.35
CA LEU A 238 6.06 25.44 -10.13
C LEU A 238 7.20 26.22 -9.47
N TYR A 239 8.43 25.76 -9.63
CA TYR A 239 9.64 26.39 -9.08
C TYR A 239 10.49 27.12 -10.14
N ASP A 240 10.06 27.12 -11.40
CA ASP A 240 10.74 27.80 -12.48
C ASP A 240 10.53 29.33 -12.34
N PRO A 241 11.60 30.14 -12.20
CA PRO A 241 11.45 31.58 -12.09
C PRO A 241 10.86 32.24 -13.34
N GLY A 242 10.97 31.60 -14.51
CA GLY A 242 10.38 32.05 -15.78
C GLY A 242 8.90 31.67 -15.95
N PHE A 243 8.27 31.01 -14.95
CA PHE A 243 6.88 30.57 -15.02
C PHE A 243 6.00 31.34 -14.02
N THR A 244 5.00 32.05 -14.55
CA THR A 244 3.97 32.72 -13.73
C THR A 244 2.97 31.71 -13.20
N THR A 245 2.70 31.75 -11.89
CA THR A 245 1.61 31.02 -11.23
C THR A 245 0.58 32.01 -10.72
N GLU A 246 -0.56 31.54 -10.21
CA GLU A 246 -1.53 32.43 -9.56
C GLU A 246 -1.01 33.09 -8.26
N PHE A 247 0.12 32.65 -7.72
CA PHE A 247 0.74 33.19 -6.50
C PHE A 247 2.07 33.90 -6.75
N ARG A 248 2.63 33.84 -7.95
CA ARG A 248 3.96 34.40 -8.26
C ARG A 248 4.10 34.78 -9.73
N GLU A 249 4.46 36.01 -9.98
CA GLU A 249 4.86 36.50 -11.30
C GLU A 249 6.22 35.93 -11.72
N ALA A 250 6.40 35.67 -13.02
CA ALA A 250 7.70 35.32 -13.57
C ALA A 250 8.70 36.48 -13.38
N THR A 251 9.91 36.15 -12.98
CA THR A 251 10.99 37.15 -12.73
C THR A 251 12.05 37.16 -13.83
N LYS A 252 11.95 36.28 -14.83
CA LYS A 252 12.85 36.19 -16.00
C LYS A 252 12.12 35.67 -17.23
#